data_7db4f614cf390a8b8b46ea9bd93c1e77
#
_entry.id   7db4f614cf390a8b8b46ea9bd93c1e77
#
_cell.length_a   1.000
_cell.length_b   1.000
_cell.length_c   1.000
_cell.angle_alpha   90.00
_cell.angle_beta   90.00
_cell.angle_gamma   90.00
#
_symmetry.space_group_name_H-M   'P 1'
#
loop_
_entity.id
_entity.type
_entity.pdbx_description
1 polymer ?
#
loop_
_entity_poly.entity_id
_entity_poly.type
_entity_poly.pdbx_seq_one_letter_code
_entity_poly.pdbx_strand_id
1 'polypeptide(L)'
;DALPIYSPGGSISAGMAIHDTIQYIKCDVSTICMGMAASMGAFLLASGTKGKRFALPNAEIMIHQPLIAGGQGGGLSGQATDIKIHADHIIRTRAKMNRLLSEYTGQPLEKVEQDTERDNFLSAQEAKEYGLIDEVITHR
;
A
#
# COMPACT_ATOMS: atom_id res chain seq x y z
N ASP A 1 -9.03 -1.17 -17.95
CA ASP A 1 -8.27 -2.37 -17.61
C ASP A 1 -8.44 -2.72 -16.14
N ALA A 2 -8.38 -3.99 -15.82
CA ALA A 2 -8.53 -4.48 -14.45
C ALA A 2 -7.21 -5.09 -13.96
N LEU A 3 -6.83 -4.73 -12.74
CA LEU A 3 -5.65 -5.26 -12.08
C LEU A 3 -6.10 -6.07 -10.85
N PRO A 4 -6.19 -7.41 -10.98
CA PRO A 4 -6.48 -8.23 -9.82
C PRO A 4 -5.25 -8.27 -8.92
N ILE A 5 -5.49 -8.19 -7.60
CA ILE A 5 -4.44 -8.16 -6.60
C ILE A 5 -4.66 -9.28 -5.58
N TYR A 6 -3.69 -10.17 -5.53
CA TYR A 6 -3.52 -11.17 -4.47
C TYR A 6 -2.03 -11.15 -4.11
N SER A 7 -1.69 -10.47 -3.02
CA SER A 7 -0.28 -10.21 -2.75
C SER A 7 -0.01 -10.00 -1.26
N PRO A 8 1.04 -10.64 -0.73
CA PRO A 8 1.50 -10.36 0.63
C PRO A 8 2.38 -9.11 0.71
N GLY A 9 2.59 -8.42 -0.40
CA GLY A 9 3.52 -7.30 -0.48
C GLY A 9 4.82 -7.68 -1.15
N GLY A 10 5.84 -6.89 -0.97
CA GLY A 10 7.15 -7.13 -1.55
C GLY A 10 7.97 -5.87 -1.72
N SER A 11 8.77 -5.85 -2.77
CA SER A 11 9.70 -4.76 -3.06
C SER A 11 8.97 -3.43 -3.25
N ILE A 12 9.38 -2.42 -2.51
CA ILE A 12 8.84 -1.07 -2.63
C ILE A 12 9.17 -0.49 -4.00
N SER A 13 10.41 -0.65 -4.48
CA SER A 13 10.80 -0.10 -5.78
C SER A 13 10.02 -0.73 -6.92
N ALA A 14 9.80 -2.05 -6.88
CA ALA A 14 8.99 -2.74 -7.88
C ALA A 14 7.54 -2.27 -7.82
N GLY A 15 6.98 -2.13 -6.61
CA GLY A 15 5.63 -1.64 -6.42
C GLY A 15 5.45 -0.20 -6.90
N MET A 16 6.43 0.66 -6.65
CA MET A 16 6.39 2.04 -7.13
C MET A 16 6.48 2.12 -8.65
N ALA A 17 7.19 1.20 -9.30
CA ALA A 17 7.20 1.13 -10.75
C ALA A 17 5.81 0.83 -11.32
N ILE A 18 5.10 -0.10 -10.68
CA ILE A 18 3.72 -0.42 -11.06
C ILE A 18 2.80 0.77 -10.77
N HIS A 19 2.93 1.38 -9.60
CA HIS A 19 2.17 2.55 -9.21
C HIS A 19 2.32 3.68 -10.22
N ASP A 20 3.56 4.02 -10.55
CA ASP A 20 3.82 5.13 -11.49
C ASP A 20 3.27 4.80 -12.89
N THR A 21 3.33 3.54 -13.30
CA THR A 21 2.73 3.10 -14.55
C THR A 21 1.21 3.29 -14.54
N ILE A 22 0.55 2.90 -13.44
CA ILE A 22 -0.89 3.11 -13.29
C ILE A 22 -1.24 4.59 -13.41
N GLN A 23 -0.45 5.46 -12.79
CA GLN A 23 -0.69 6.90 -12.86
C GLN A 23 -0.34 7.52 -14.21
N TYR A 24 0.60 6.92 -14.93
CA TYR A 24 1.10 7.46 -16.19
C TYR A 24 0.19 7.15 -17.38
N ILE A 25 -0.39 5.96 -17.45
CA ILE A 25 -1.22 5.57 -18.59
C ILE A 25 -2.54 6.34 -18.59
N LYS A 26 -3.09 6.55 -19.79
CA LYS A 26 -4.28 7.41 -19.97
C LYS A 26 -5.59 6.71 -19.63
N CYS A 27 -5.62 5.38 -19.70
CA CYS A 27 -6.83 4.64 -19.39
C CYS A 27 -7.00 4.47 -17.88
N ASP A 28 -8.25 4.36 -17.46
CA ASP A 28 -8.55 4.03 -16.07
C ASP A 28 -8.06 2.64 -15.73
N VAL A 29 -7.59 2.47 -14.50
CA VAL A 29 -7.17 1.17 -13.98
C VAL A 29 -8.05 0.81 -12.79
N SER A 30 -8.87 -0.21 -12.97
CA SER A 30 -9.65 -0.79 -11.89
C SER A 30 -8.78 -1.75 -11.10
N THR A 31 -8.81 -1.66 -9.78
CA THR A 31 -8.11 -2.61 -8.92
C THR A 31 -9.11 -3.46 -8.16
N ILE A 32 -8.80 -4.74 -7.97
CA ILE A 32 -9.67 -5.64 -7.22
C ILE A 32 -8.84 -6.57 -6.33
N CYS A 33 -9.10 -6.52 -5.03
CA CYS A 33 -8.46 -7.42 -4.08
C CYS A 33 -9.20 -8.74 -4.01
N MET A 34 -8.45 -9.82 -4.24
CA MET A 34 -8.95 -11.19 -4.12
C MET A 34 -8.11 -11.91 -3.09
N GLY A 35 -8.73 -12.35 -1.99
CA GLY A 35 -8.03 -13.02 -0.91
C GLY A 35 -7.29 -12.05 0.00
N MET A 36 -6.19 -11.49 -0.45
CA MET A 36 -5.38 -10.62 0.38
C MET A 36 -4.64 -9.57 -0.42
N ALA A 37 -4.57 -8.37 0.12
CA ALA A 37 -3.65 -7.33 -0.36
C ALA A 37 -2.95 -6.75 0.86
N ALA A 38 -1.67 -7.06 1.02
CA ALA A 38 -0.92 -6.65 2.19
C ALA A 38 0.25 -5.75 1.79
N SER A 39 0.55 -4.76 2.63
CA SER A 39 1.72 -3.92 2.47
C SER A 39 1.69 -3.19 1.12
N MET A 40 2.69 -3.43 0.27
CA MET A 40 2.74 -2.83 -1.07
C MET A 40 1.54 -3.22 -1.92
N GLY A 41 0.97 -4.41 -1.70
CA GLY A 41 -0.27 -4.83 -2.38
C GLY A 41 -1.46 -3.95 -2.01
N ALA A 42 -1.59 -3.59 -0.74
CA ALA A 42 -2.65 -2.68 -0.29
C ALA A 42 -2.46 -1.27 -0.88
N PHE A 43 -1.22 -0.82 -0.98
CA PHE A 43 -0.90 0.46 -1.58
C PHE A 43 -1.31 0.50 -3.06
N LEU A 44 -0.98 -0.53 -3.81
CA LEU A 44 -1.38 -0.63 -5.22
C LEU A 44 -2.90 -0.72 -5.38
N LEU A 45 -3.57 -1.43 -4.48
CA LEU A 45 -5.03 -1.49 -4.48
C LEU A 45 -5.65 -0.09 -4.35
N ALA A 46 -5.15 0.70 -3.41
CA ALA A 46 -5.64 2.04 -3.17
C ALA A 46 -5.29 3.02 -4.31
N SER A 47 -4.26 2.73 -5.09
CA SER A 47 -3.77 3.58 -6.16
C SER A 47 -4.59 3.48 -7.46
N GLY A 48 -5.53 2.57 -7.54
CA GLY A 48 -6.42 2.45 -8.70
C GLY A 48 -7.26 3.71 -8.92
N THR A 49 -7.92 3.76 -10.07
CA THR A 49 -8.79 4.88 -10.41
C THR A 49 -9.91 5.02 -9.38
N LYS A 50 -10.09 6.20 -8.84
CA LYS A 50 -11.11 6.46 -7.83
C LYS A 50 -12.50 6.10 -8.37
N GLY A 51 -13.28 5.38 -7.57
CA GLY A 51 -14.56 4.82 -7.97
C GLY A 51 -14.45 3.42 -8.57
N LYS A 52 -13.25 2.95 -8.85
CA LYS A 52 -12.99 1.66 -9.52
C LYS A 52 -12.04 0.77 -8.72
N ARG A 53 -12.01 0.93 -7.41
CA ARG A 53 -11.19 0.12 -6.51
C ARG A 53 -12.12 -0.81 -5.73
N PHE A 54 -11.88 -2.10 -5.82
CA PHE A 54 -12.81 -3.10 -5.32
C PHE A 54 -12.13 -4.16 -4.46
N ALA A 55 -12.92 -4.87 -3.68
CA ALA A 55 -12.49 -6.10 -3.00
C ALA A 55 -13.63 -7.10 -2.98
N LEU A 56 -13.28 -8.38 -3.01
CA LEU A 56 -14.25 -9.45 -2.79
C LEU A 56 -14.57 -9.55 -1.30
N PRO A 57 -15.74 -10.10 -0.91
CA PRO A 57 -16.24 -9.98 0.46
C PRO A 57 -15.34 -10.54 1.55
N ASN A 58 -14.58 -11.58 1.25
CA ASN A 58 -13.71 -12.25 2.22
C ASN A 58 -12.25 -11.83 2.08
N ALA A 59 -11.98 -10.80 1.28
CA ALA A 59 -10.62 -10.29 1.13
C ALA A 59 -10.17 -9.59 2.41
N GLU A 60 -8.88 -9.65 2.67
CA GLU A 60 -8.24 -9.00 3.80
C GLU A 60 -7.19 -8.02 3.28
N ILE A 61 -7.21 -6.82 3.82
CA ILE A 61 -6.27 -5.77 3.42
C ILE A 61 -5.43 -5.40 4.65
N MET A 62 -4.11 -5.37 4.48
CA MET A 62 -3.22 -5.03 5.57
C MET A 62 -2.33 -3.85 5.17
N ILE A 63 -2.35 -2.82 6.00
CA ILE A 63 -1.50 -1.66 5.82
C ILE A 63 -0.43 -1.63 6.92
N HIS A 64 0.78 -1.26 6.53
CA HIS A 64 1.87 -0.99 7.47
C HIS A 64 2.94 -0.16 6.77
N GLN A 65 3.80 0.44 7.57
CA GLN A 65 4.93 1.20 7.06
C GLN A 65 6.04 0.27 6.59
N PRO A 66 6.90 0.73 5.66
CA PRO A 66 8.12 0.01 5.31
C PRO A 66 8.91 -0.29 6.57
N LEU A 67 9.30 -1.53 6.73
CA LEU A 67 10.10 -1.95 7.87
C LEU A 67 11.51 -1.36 7.77
N ILE A 68 12.04 -0.92 8.90
CA ILE A 68 13.45 -0.62 9.01
C ILE A 68 14.18 -1.96 8.87
N ALA A 69 15.09 -2.02 7.93
CA ALA A 69 15.69 -3.24 7.43
C ALA A 69 16.63 -3.94 8.43
N GLY A 70 16.15 -4.24 9.62
CA GLY A 70 16.88 -5.11 10.53
C GLY A 70 16.57 -6.58 10.35
N GLY A 71 15.60 -6.91 9.52
CA GLY A 71 15.09 -8.27 9.47
C GLY A 71 15.21 -9.01 8.18
N GLN A 72 15.77 -8.42 7.17
CA GLN A 72 15.85 -9.09 5.89
C GLN A 72 17.28 -9.11 5.39
N GLY A 73 17.96 -10.17 5.70
CA GLY A 73 19.18 -10.64 5.02
C GLY A 73 20.22 -9.67 4.48
N GLY A 74 20.00 -8.43 4.60
CA GLY A 74 20.89 -7.38 4.22
C GLY A 74 21.15 -6.46 5.38
N GLY A 75 21.15 -7.02 6.57
CA GLY A 75 21.25 -6.27 7.80
C GLY A 75 22.20 -5.08 7.70
N LEU A 76 21.89 -4.09 8.48
CA LEU A 76 22.70 -2.87 8.61
C LEU A 76 24.08 -3.21 9.15
N SER A 77 24.81 -4.05 8.40
CA SER A 77 26.23 -4.30 8.65
C SER A 77 27.00 -3.33 7.78
N GLY A 78 27.64 -2.38 8.36
CA GLY A 78 28.42 -1.40 7.66
C GLY A 78 28.84 -0.28 8.57
N GLN A 79 29.48 0.69 8.02
CA GLN A 79 29.90 1.84 8.76
C GLN A 79 28.66 2.66 9.22
N ALA A 80 28.77 3.35 10.35
CA ALA A 80 27.69 4.15 10.89
C ALA A 80 27.12 5.15 9.88
N THR A 81 27.93 5.63 8.97
CA THR A 81 27.51 6.52 7.88
C THR A 81 26.54 5.85 6.93
N ASP A 82 26.80 4.59 6.56
CA ASP A 82 25.95 3.82 5.66
C ASP A 82 24.61 3.50 6.33
N ILE A 83 24.64 3.16 7.61
CA ILE A 83 23.45 2.92 8.42
C ILE A 83 22.54 4.15 8.43
N LYS A 84 23.15 5.33 8.62
CA LYS A 84 22.41 6.59 8.61
C LYS A 84 21.77 6.87 7.26
N ILE A 85 22.49 6.65 6.17
CA ILE A 85 21.99 6.85 4.81
C ILE A 85 20.78 5.97 4.55
N HIS A 86 20.86 4.70 4.93
CA HIS A 86 19.74 3.77 4.78
C HIS A 86 18.54 4.14 5.65
N ALA A 87 18.79 4.53 6.89
CA ALA A 87 17.72 4.96 7.79
C ALA A 87 17.00 6.20 7.24
N ASP A 88 17.76 7.20 6.79
CA ASP A 88 17.18 8.41 6.20
C ASP A 88 16.38 8.10 4.94
N HIS A 89 16.86 7.17 4.12
CA HIS A 89 16.15 6.74 2.91
C HIS A 89 14.79 6.08 3.25
N ILE A 90 14.76 5.20 4.24
CA ILE A 90 13.54 4.54 4.69
C ILE A 90 12.56 5.56 5.24
N ILE A 91 13.02 6.53 6.01
CA ILE A 91 12.16 7.60 6.54
C ILE A 91 11.52 8.41 5.42
N ARG A 92 12.29 8.78 4.39
CA ARG A 92 11.76 9.51 3.24
C ARG A 92 10.75 8.68 2.46
N THR A 93 11.02 7.40 2.26
CA THR A 93 10.13 6.47 1.56
C THR A 93 8.81 6.34 2.32
N ARG A 94 8.90 6.16 3.63
CA ARG A 94 7.73 6.08 4.51
C ARG A 94 6.87 7.34 4.41
N ALA A 95 7.48 8.51 4.50
CA ALA A 95 6.77 9.78 4.41
C ALA A 95 6.06 9.93 3.07
N LYS A 96 6.70 9.54 1.97
CA LYS A 96 6.12 9.58 0.64
C LYS A 96 4.92 8.65 0.53
N MET A 97 5.06 7.42 0.97
CA MET A 97 3.98 6.43 0.89
C MET A 97 2.79 6.82 1.75
N ASN A 98 3.03 7.36 2.94
CA ASN A 98 1.95 7.83 3.81
C ASN A 98 1.20 9.01 3.20
N ARG A 99 1.90 9.94 2.55
CA ARG A 99 1.24 11.05 1.85
C ARG A 99 0.35 10.56 0.72
N LEU A 100 0.87 9.64 -0.10
CA LEU A 100 0.09 9.07 -1.21
C LEU A 100 -1.11 8.30 -0.68
N LEU A 101 -0.93 7.51 0.37
CA LEU A 101 -2.03 6.76 0.96
C LEU A 101 -3.09 7.69 1.55
N SER A 102 -2.67 8.80 2.18
CA SER A 102 -3.58 9.84 2.64
C SER A 102 -4.41 10.42 1.49
N GLU A 103 -3.78 10.71 0.37
CA GLU A 103 -4.48 11.22 -0.82
C GLU A 103 -5.48 10.21 -1.35
N TYR A 104 -5.10 8.93 -1.44
CA TYR A 104 -5.97 7.90 -2.01
C TYR A 104 -7.14 7.53 -1.12
N THR A 105 -6.95 7.58 0.19
CA THR A 105 -8.00 7.21 1.16
C THR A 105 -8.87 8.38 1.59
N GLY A 106 -8.36 9.59 1.47
CA GLY A 106 -9.02 10.78 2.04
C GLY A 106 -8.84 10.90 3.55
N GLN A 107 -8.03 10.03 4.17
CA GLN A 107 -7.77 10.11 5.60
C GLN A 107 -6.70 11.16 5.90
N PRO A 108 -6.78 11.84 7.06
CA PRO A 108 -5.73 12.76 7.48
C PRO A 108 -4.37 12.05 7.54
N LEU A 109 -3.30 12.76 7.18
CA LEU A 109 -1.96 12.18 7.17
C LEU A 109 -1.57 11.61 8.54
N GLU A 110 -1.89 12.33 9.62
CA GLU A 110 -1.60 11.88 10.98
C GLU A 110 -2.26 10.53 11.31
N LYS A 111 -3.49 10.34 10.83
CA LYS A 111 -4.21 9.08 11.01
C LYS A 111 -3.53 7.95 10.24
N VAL A 112 -3.14 8.21 9.00
CA VAL A 112 -2.43 7.21 8.18
C VAL A 112 -1.10 6.83 8.86
N GLU A 113 -0.35 7.79 9.36
CA GLU A 113 0.90 7.54 10.05
C GLU A 113 0.71 6.64 11.27
N GLN A 114 -0.33 6.89 12.06
CA GLN A 114 -0.65 6.08 13.24
C GLN A 114 -1.12 4.68 12.84
N ASP A 115 -2.00 4.59 11.87
CA ASP A 115 -2.63 3.32 11.47
C ASP A 115 -1.66 2.39 10.74
N THR A 116 -0.60 2.93 10.16
CA THR A 116 0.43 2.14 9.46
C THR A 116 1.67 1.87 10.31
N GLU A 117 1.72 2.37 11.54
CA GLU A 117 2.88 2.17 12.41
C GLU A 117 3.13 0.69 12.70
N ARG A 118 2.06 -0.09 12.78
CA ARG A 118 2.11 -1.54 12.94
C ARG A 118 1.18 -2.18 11.92
N ASP A 119 1.30 -3.50 11.78
CA ASP A 119 0.41 -4.25 10.91
C ASP A 119 -1.05 -4.01 11.32
N ASN A 120 -1.82 -3.50 10.39
CA ASN A 120 -3.22 -3.15 10.60
C ASN A 120 -4.05 -3.90 9.59
N PHE A 121 -4.76 -4.93 10.06
CA PHE A 121 -5.58 -5.80 9.22
C PHE A 121 -6.99 -5.27 9.14
N LEU A 122 -7.48 -5.11 7.92
CA LEU A 122 -8.80 -4.59 7.63
C LEU A 122 -9.59 -5.62 6.81
N SER A 123 -10.87 -5.81 7.18
CA SER A 123 -11.80 -6.55 6.32
C SER A 123 -12.10 -5.73 5.07
N ALA A 124 -12.75 -6.35 4.09
CA ALA A 124 -13.17 -5.63 2.88
C ALA A 124 -14.05 -4.43 3.23
N GLN A 125 -15.00 -4.60 4.14
CA GLN A 125 -15.89 -3.51 4.55
C GLN A 125 -15.14 -2.41 5.29
N GLU A 126 -14.24 -2.77 6.19
CA GLU A 126 -13.40 -1.79 6.89
C GLU A 126 -12.48 -1.03 5.94
N ALA A 127 -11.95 -1.71 4.92
CA ALA A 127 -11.12 -1.08 3.90
C ALA A 127 -11.93 -0.06 3.08
N LYS A 128 -13.19 -0.36 2.80
CA LYS A 128 -14.10 0.59 2.14
C LYS A 128 -14.32 1.81 3.02
N GLU A 129 -14.63 1.62 4.28
CA GLU A 129 -14.85 2.71 5.23
C GLU A 129 -13.61 3.58 5.40
N TYR A 130 -12.44 2.96 5.36
CA TYR A 130 -11.17 3.66 5.44
C TYR A 130 -10.86 4.49 4.19
N GLY A 131 -11.36 4.06 3.04
CA GLY A 131 -11.11 4.71 1.75
C GLY A 131 -10.06 4.02 0.90
N LEU A 132 -9.60 2.84 1.30
CA LEU A 132 -8.64 2.05 0.50
C LEU A 132 -9.29 1.49 -0.76
N ILE A 133 -10.58 1.23 -0.70
CA ILE A 133 -11.39 0.78 -1.84
C ILE A 133 -12.68 1.58 -1.89
N ASP A 134 -13.37 1.46 -3.01
CA ASP A 134 -14.65 2.17 -3.25
C ASP A 134 -15.87 1.27 -3.01
N GLU A 135 -15.78 -0.01 -3.34
CA GLU A 135 -16.88 -0.95 -3.18
C GLU A 135 -16.42 -2.36 -2.85
N VAL A 136 -17.24 -3.07 -2.10
CA VAL A 136 -17.11 -4.53 -1.90
C VAL A 136 -18.04 -5.19 -2.90
N ILE A 137 -17.48 -6.06 -3.76
CA ILE A 137 -18.27 -6.74 -4.80
C ILE A 137 -18.83 -8.03 -4.20
N THR A 138 -20.14 -8.08 -4.00
CA THR A 138 -20.84 -9.24 -3.44
C THR A 138 -21.54 -10.05 -4.52
N HIS A 139 -21.83 -9.46 -5.67
CA HIS A 139 -22.56 -10.08 -6.77
C HIS A 139 -21.98 -9.66 -8.10
N ARG A 140 -22.30 -10.42 -9.15
CA ARG A 140 -21.99 -10.05 -10.52
C ARG A 140 -22.80 -8.84 -10.96
#